data_224663ff6e2cb10829c88cc63de542dd
#
_entry.id   224663ff6e2cb10829c88cc63de542dd
#
_cell.length_a   1.000
_cell.length_b   1.000
_cell.length_c   1.000
_cell.angle_alpha   90.00
_cell.angle_beta   90.00
_cell.angle_gamma   90.00
#
_symmetry.space_group_name_H-M   'P 1'
#
loop_
_entity.id
_entity.type
_entity.pdbx_description
1 polymer ?
#
loop_
_entity_poly.entity_id
_entity_poly.type
_entity_poly.pdbx_seq_one_letter_code
_entity_poly.pdbx_strand_id
1 'polypeptide(L)'
;MASSFVGLPLSGMVLIADDDADFRRLLVRRATRMGLTVVEASSGTQALEAVRKTSFDAIVVDVYMPGCSGVEVAQEARNLDAHVQAIVLTGSATLENAIEALRAGVYDFLTKPLESLDVFEMSLSRALELQRLLRENARLFAEVQKLAVTDPLTGLYNRRKLDEVLEVEAERSRRYGRSLSIVMLDMDGLKRINDTHGHNVGDEVLQAAANAIRREVRKVDLPTRMGGDEFLLLLPEAALMDAAGVAGRVFQHFLTLSVQGERVVASAGVAQWWPKYAVPTEFIHAADQALYEAKRGGGGHIALVYPAPEGEGEIIQEWQPHAAVP
;
A
#
# COMPACT_ATOMS: atom_id res chain seq x y z
N MET A 1 -22.22 -35.54 -28.94
CA MET A 1 -20.98 -34.85 -29.39
C MET A 1 -20.28 -34.36 -28.14
N ALA A 2 -19.25 -35.08 -27.70
CA ALA A 2 -18.46 -34.72 -26.52
C ALA A 2 -17.51 -33.59 -26.92
N SER A 3 -17.75 -32.39 -26.40
CA SER A 3 -16.86 -31.24 -26.54
C SER A 3 -15.65 -31.48 -25.63
N SER A 4 -14.54 -31.94 -26.25
CA SER A 4 -13.26 -32.04 -25.57
C SER A 4 -12.76 -30.63 -25.26
N PHE A 5 -12.93 -30.19 -24.04
CA PHE A 5 -12.12 -29.08 -23.51
C PHE A 5 -10.66 -29.57 -23.39
N VAL A 6 -9.89 -29.33 -24.43
CA VAL A 6 -8.42 -29.44 -24.37
C VAL A 6 -7.92 -28.19 -23.67
N GLY A 7 -8.10 -28.14 -22.36
CA GLY A 7 -7.44 -27.16 -21.50
C GLY A 7 -6.06 -27.66 -21.14
N LEU A 8 -5.10 -26.74 -21.03
CA LEU A 8 -3.81 -26.97 -20.38
C LEU A 8 -4.04 -27.72 -19.04
N PRO A 9 -3.15 -28.65 -18.64
CA PRO A 9 -3.29 -29.34 -17.38
C PRO A 9 -3.43 -28.30 -16.25
N LEU A 10 -4.53 -28.39 -15.49
CA LEU A 10 -4.74 -27.55 -14.33
C LEU A 10 -3.60 -27.81 -13.36
N SER A 11 -2.98 -26.78 -12.85
CA SER A 11 -2.00 -26.85 -11.78
C SER A 11 -2.48 -26.02 -10.61
N GLY A 12 -2.37 -26.53 -9.41
CA GLY A 12 -2.79 -25.81 -8.20
C GLY A 12 -2.86 -26.75 -7.01
N MET A 13 -2.90 -26.14 -5.82
CA MET A 13 -3.04 -26.87 -4.55
C MET A 13 -4.46 -26.69 -4.02
N VAL A 14 -5.13 -27.79 -3.77
CA VAL A 14 -6.53 -27.83 -3.35
C VAL A 14 -6.67 -28.58 -2.02
N LEU A 15 -7.41 -28.01 -1.07
CA LEU A 15 -7.85 -28.73 0.12
C LEU A 15 -9.22 -29.35 -0.17
N ILE A 16 -9.36 -30.66 0.15
CA ILE A 16 -10.66 -31.35 0.13
C ILE A 16 -10.94 -31.86 1.54
N ALA A 17 -11.97 -31.31 2.17
CA ALA A 17 -12.36 -31.64 3.52
C ALA A 17 -13.79 -32.18 3.56
N ASP A 18 -13.95 -33.39 4.08
CA ASP A 18 -15.23 -34.11 4.19
C ASP A 18 -15.08 -35.23 5.22
N ASP A 19 -16.04 -35.46 6.09
CA ASP A 19 -15.98 -36.53 7.08
C ASP A 19 -16.34 -37.89 6.48
N ASP A 20 -17.11 -37.95 5.39
CA ASP A 20 -17.36 -39.17 4.61
C ASP A 20 -16.08 -39.56 3.82
N ALA A 21 -15.45 -40.63 4.30
CA ALA A 21 -14.20 -41.14 3.71
C ALA A 21 -14.35 -41.64 2.27
N ASP A 22 -15.50 -42.17 1.87
CA ASP A 22 -15.71 -42.68 0.51
C ASP A 22 -15.95 -41.54 -0.46
N PHE A 23 -16.78 -40.59 -0.06
CA PHE A 23 -17.04 -39.41 -0.88
C PHE A 23 -15.77 -38.53 -1.00
N ARG A 24 -15.04 -38.31 0.08
CA ARG A 24 -13.75 -37.58 0.05
C ARG A 24 -12.77 -38.23 -0.91
N ARG A 25 -12.57 -39.54 -0.83
CA ARG A 25 -11.67 -40.29 -1.74
C ARG A 25 -12.09 -40.17 -3.22
N LEU A 26 -13.39 -40.12 -3.49
CA LEU A 26 -13.92 -39.94 -4.84
C LEU A 26 -13.50 -38.57 -5.40
N LEU A 27 -13.72 -37.49 -4.65
CA LEU A 27 -13.35 -36.12 -5.04
C LEU A 27 -11.83 -35.95 -5.20
N VAL A 28 -11.07 -36.50 -4.27
CA VAL A 28 -9.58 -36.48 -4.32
C VAL A 28 -9.06 -37.15 -5.61
N ARG A 29 -9.56 -38.33 -5.93
CA ARG A 29 -9.19 -39.02 -7.19
C ARG A 29 -9.53 -38.18 -8.41
N ARG A 30 -10.66 -37.48 -8.39
CA ARG A 30 -11.11 -36.67 -9.51
C ARG A 30 -10.22 -35.44 -9.66
N ALA A 31 -9.97 -34.71 -8.59
CA ALA A 31 -9.06 -33.53 -8.58
C ALA A 31 -7.62 -33.90 -8.99
N THR A 32 -7.10 -35.05 -8.50
CA THR A 32 -5.78 -35.53 -8.91
C THR A 32 -5.70 -35.87 -10.39
N ARG A 33 -6.76 -36.43 -10.99
CA ARG A 33 -6.82 -36.68 -12.44
C ARG A 33 -6.86 -35.40 -13.27
N MET A 34 -7.36 -34.28 -12.69
CA MET A 34 -7.31 -32.95 -13.31
C MET A 34 -5.89 -32.34 -13.27
N GLY A 35 -4.91 -33.00 -12.60
CA GLY A 35 -3.52 -32.54 -12.47
C GLY A 35 -3.26 -31.71 -11.19
N LEU A 36 -4.19 -31.70 -10.24
CA LEU A 36 -4.10 -30.90 -9.02
C LEU A 36 -3.35 -31.63 -7.91
N THR A 37 -2.65 -30.87 -7.08
CA THR A 37 -2.10 -31.35 -5.81
C THR A 37 -3.17 -31.22 -4.74
N VAL A 38 -3.52 -32.35 -4.10
CA VAL A 38 -4.63 -32.37 -3.14
C VAL A 38 -4.13 -32.66 -1.74
N VAL A 39 -4.59 -31.85 -0.79
CA VAL A 39 -4.47 -32.11 0.65
C VAL A 39 -5.85 -32.56 1.15
N GLU A 40 -5.89 -33.62 1.96
CA GLU A 40 -7.11 -34.16 2.50
C GLU A 40 -7.28 -33.77 3.97
N ALA A 41 -8.52 -33.53 4.39
CA ALA A 41 -8.91 -33.40 5.78
C ALA A 41 -10.20 -34.20 6.04
N SER A 42 -10.27 -34.88 7.18
CA SER A 42 -11.44 -35.65 7.58
C SER A 42 -12.31 -34.97 8.63
N SER A 43 -11.98 -33.72 8.99
CA SER A 43 -12.73 -32.91 9.94
C SER A 43 -12.46 -31.43 9.73
N GLY A 44 -13.32 -30.57 10.23
CA GLY A 44 -13.14 -29.12 10.21
C GLY A 44 -11.87 -28.66 10.95
N THR A 45 -11.52 -29.32 12.06
CA THR A 45 -10.29 -29.01 12.80
C THR A 45 -9.04 -29.26 11.95
N GLN A 46 -8.97 -30.42 11.26
CA GLN A 46 -7.87 -30.71 10.36
C GLN A 46 -7.81 -29.74 9.17
N ALA A 47 -8.97 -29.36 8.62
CA ALA A 47 -9.05 -28.40 7.55
C ALA A 47 -8.55 -27.03 7.99
N LEU A 48 -8.93 -26.53 9.18
CA LEU A 48 -8.41 -25.29 9.78
C LEU A 48 -6.90 -25.32 9.99
N GLU A 49 -6.36 -26.42 10.49
CA GLU A 49 -4.91 -26.56 10.63
C GLU A 49 -4.21 -26.51 9.27
N ALA A 50 -4.79 -27.15 8.25
CA ALA A 50 -4.23 -27.15 6.90
C ALA A 50 -4.18 -25.74 6.31
N VAL A 51 -5.28 -24.96 6.37
CA VAL A 51 -5.32 -23.58 5.82
C VAL A 51 -4.40 -22.60 6.54
N ARG A 52 -4.12 -22.84 7.84
CA ARG A 52 -3.14 -22.03 8.59
C ARG A 52 -1.67 -22.35 8.28
N LYS A 53 -1.40 -23.57 7.81
CA LYS A 53 -0.03 -24.04 7.50
C LYS A 53 0.34 -23.92 6.04
N THR A 54 -0.65 -23.91 5.14
CA THR A 54 -0.44 -24.03 3.70
C THR A 54 -1.41 -23.13 2.95
N SER A 55 -0.94 -22.41 1.94
CA SER A 55 -1.79 -21.64 1.03
C SER A 55 -2.42 -22.57 -0.01
N PHE A 56 -3.70 -22.38 -0.28
CA PHE A 56 -4.46 -23.13 -1.27
C PHE A 56 -4.98 -22.23 -2.37
N ASP A 57 -5.11 -22.76 -3.58
CA ASP A 57 -5.75 -22.06 -4.70
C ASP A 57 -7.26 -22.18 -4.63
N ALA A 58 -7.75 -23.34 -4.21
CA ALA A 58 -9.15 -23.57 -3.89
C ALA A 58 -9.29 -24.50 -2.69
N ILE A 59 -10.43 -24.39 -2.00
CA ILE A 59 -10.81 -25.35 -0.96
C ILE A 59 -12.22 -25.89 -1.25
N VAL A 60 -12.40 -27.17 -1.03
CA VAL A 60 -13.69 -27.87 -1.14
C VAL A 60 -14.00 -28.46 0.21
N VAL A 61 -15.05 -27.95 0.87
CA VAL A 61 -15.32 -28.27 2.29
C VAL A 61 -16.77 -28.66 2.50
N ASP A 62 -17.02 -29.72 3.24
CA ASP A 62 -18.37 -30.05 3.70
C ASP A 62 -18.83 -29.05 4.78
N VAL A 63 -20.09 -28.62 4.71
CA VAL A 63 -20.69 -27.76 5.74
C VAL A 63 -20.65 -28.44 7.11
N TYR A 64 -21.00 -29.70 7.17
CA TYR A 64 -21.16 -30.43 8.45
C TYR A 64 -20.00 -31.39 8.65
N MET A 65 -19.01 -30.96 9.42
CA MET A 65 -17.87 -31.79 9.82
C MET A 65 -17.64 -31.72 11.33
N PRO A 66 -17.05 -32.76 11.93
CA PRO A 66 -16.62 -32.71 13.32
C PRO A 66 -15.63 -31.59 13.59
N GLY A 67 -15.82 -30.85 14.68
CA GLY A 67 -14.91 -29.78 15.17
C GLY A 67 -15.36 -28.38 14.80
N CYS A 68 -15.34 -28.03 13.54
CA CYS A 68 -15.87 -26.75 13.03
C CYS A 68 -16.54 -26.94 11.68
N SER A 69 -17.39 -25.99 11.29
CA SER A 69 -18.12 -26.04 10.03
C SER A 69 -17.22 -25.70 8.84
N GLY A 70 -17.58 -26.22 7.65
CA GLY A 70 -16.87 -25.85 6.42
C GLY A 70 -16.98 -24.37 6.08
N VAL A 71 -18.04 -23.70 6.52
CA VAL A 71 -18.20 -22.24 6.35
C VAL A 71 -17.15 -21.48 7.17
N GLU A 72 -16.91 -21.89 8.42
CA GLU A 72 -15.85 -21.32 9.26
C GLU A 72 -14.46 -21.56 8.66
N VAL A 73 -14.20 -22.74 8.11
CA VAL A 73 -12.94 -23.02 7.38
C VAL A 73 -12.79 -22.11 6.16
N ALA A 74 -13.87 -21.93 5.39
CA ALA A 74 -13.85 -21.06 4.20
C ALA A 74 -13.58 -19.59 4.58
N GLN A 75 -14.17 -19.12 5.66
CA GLN A 75 -13.98 -17.77 6.16
C GLN A 75 -12.53 -17.53 6.64
N GLU A 76 -11.97 -18.48 7.39
CA GLU A 76 -10.56 -18.41 7.84
C GLU A 76 -9.59 -18.44 6.66
N ALA A 77 -9.80 -19.31 5.67
CA ALA A 77 -8.98 -19.37 4.48
C ALA A 77 -8.97 -18.04 3.72
N ARG A 78 -10.12 -17.38 3.59
CA ARG A 78 -10.23 -16.06 2.93
C ARG A 78 -9.64 -14.93 3.74
N ASN A 79 -9.67 -15.00 5.07
CA ASN A 79 -9.00 -14.03 5.93
C ASN A 79 -7.47 -14.09 5.75
N LEU A 80 -6.95 -15.30 5.51
CA LEU A 80 -5.51 -15.54 5.28
C LEU A 80 -5.08 -15.23 3.84
N ASP A 81 -5.92 -15.56 2.85
CA ASP A 81 -5.72 -15.25 1.43
C ASP A 81 -7.04 -14.86 0.78
N ALA A 82 -7.22 -13.58 0.48
CA ALA A 82 -8.44 -13.04 -0.15
C ALA A 82 -8.73 -13.62 -1.55
N HIS A 83 -7.76 -14.28 -2.19
CA HIS A 83 -7.89 -14.83 -3.53
C HIS A 83 -8.29 -16.30 -3.55
N VAL A 84 -8.23 -17.01 -2.40
CA VAL A 84 -8.64 -18.42 -2.33
C VAL A 84 -10.11 -18.56 -2.67
N GLN A 85 -10.45 -19.58 -3.46
CA GLN A 85 -11.84 -19.85 -3.83
C GLN A 85 -12.36 -21.02 -2.99
N ALA A 86 -13.49 -20.81 -2.30
CA ALA A 86 -14.11 -21.82 -1.46
C ALA A 86 -15.36 -22.40 -2.15
N ILE A 87 -15.41 -23.71 -2.32
CA ILE A 87 -16.58 -24.47 -2.74
C ILE A 87 -17.10 -25.24 -1.53
N VAL A 88 -18.35 -25.06 -1.21
CA VAL A 88 -18.98 -25.70 -0.08
C VAL A 88 -19.86 -26.86 -0.52
N LEU A 89 -19.73 -28.01 0.16
CA LEU A 89 -20.56 -29.19 -0.06
C LEU A 89 -21.65 -29.21 1.02
N THR A 90 -22.91 -29.48 0.66
CA THR A 90 -24.01 -29.54 1.60
C THR A 90 -24.96 -30.69 1.31
N GLY A 91 -25.36 -31.43 2.36
CA GLY A 91 -26.39 -32.47 2.26
C GLY A 91 -27.83 -31.93 2.23
N SER A 92 -28.03 -30.64 2.49
CA SER A 92 -29.35 -30.01 2.49
C SER A 92 -29.26 -28.61 1.88
N ALA A 93 -29.87 -28.43 0.72
CA ALA A 93 -29.99 -27.14 0.05
C ALA A 93 -31.14 -26.32 0.69
N THR A 94 -31.02 -25.96 1.98
CA THR A 94 -31.93 -24.98 2.57
C THR A 94 -31.53 -23.56 2.16
N LEU A 95 -32.51 -22.68 2.01
CA LEU A 95 -32.27 -21.27 1.69
C LEU A 95 -31.35 -20.60 2.74
N GLU A 96 -31.44 -21.01 3.98
CA GLU A 96 -30.64 -20.51 5.10
C GLU A 96 -29.13 -20.84 4.91
N ASN A 97 -28.81 -22.11 4.59
CA ASN A 97 -27.42 -22.54 4.33
C ASN A 97 -26.81 -21.83 3.10
N ALA A 98 -27.61 -21.62 2.06
CA ALA A 98 -27.14 -20.89 0.86
C ALA A 98 -26.88 -19.41 1.17
N ILE A 99 -27.71 -18.76 1.99
CA ILE A 99 -27.52 -17.36 2.40
C ILE A 99 -26.28 -17.23 3.30
N GLU A 100 -26.04 -18.15 4.21
CA GLU A 100 -24.86 -18.14 5.08
C GLU A 100 -23.57 -18.31 4.27
N ALA A 101 -23.53 -19.25 3.33
CA ALA A 101 -22.42 -19.45 2.41
C ALA A 101 -22.16 -18.21 1.55
N LEU A 102 -23.20 -17.57 1.01
CA LEU A 102 -23.07 -16.31 0.25
C LEU A 102 -22.50 -15.17 1.11
N ARG A 103 -22.92 -15.03 2.36
CA ARG A 103 -22.39 -14.02 3.30
C ARG A 103 -20.92 -14.28 3.65
N ALA A 104 -20.52 -15.55 3.73
CA ALA A 104 -19.12 -15.95 3.92
C ALA A 104 -18.27 -15.73 2.64
N GLY A 105 -18.89 -15.31 1.53
CA GLY A 105 -18.22 -15.05 0.26
C GLY A 105 -17.69 -16.33 -0.40
N VAL A 106 -18.37 -17.46 -0.21
CA VAL A 106 -18.07 -18.73 -0.89
C VAL A 106 -18.27 -18.57 -2.39
N TYR A 107 -17.38 -19.16 -3.18
CA TYR A 107 -17.41 -19.10 -4.64
C TYR A 107 -18.61 -19.87 -5.20
N ASP A 108 -18.84 -21.09 -4.69
CA ASP A 108 -19.92 -21.97 -5.16
C ASP A 108 -20.34 -22.93 -4.05
N PHE A 109 -21.54 -23.49 -4.17
CA PHE A 109 -21.99 -24.55 -3.32
C PHE A 109 -22.53 -25.73 -4.13
N LEU A 110 -22.22 -26.94 -3.73
CA LEU A 110 -22.67 -28.18 -4.39
C LEU A 110 -23.48 -29.03 -3.41
N THR A 111 -24.59 -29.56 -3.88
CA THR A 111 -25.47 -30.42 -3.08
C THR A 111 -25.04 -31.87 -3.14
N LYS A 112 -25.10 -32.56 -1.98
CA LYS A 112 -24.90 -34.01 -1.88
C LYS A 112 -26.26 -34.73 -1.93
N PRO A 113 -26.41 -35.85 -2.68
CA PRO A 113 -25.41 -36.40 -3.62
C PRO A 113 -25.24 -35.51 -4.83
N LEU A 114 -24.01 -35.45 -5.37
CA LEU A 114 -23.74 -34.71 -6.60
C LEU A 114 -24.55 -35.31 -7.77
N GLU A 115 -25.17 -34.44 -8.58
CA GLU A 115 -25.89 -34.86 -9.80
C GLU A 115 -24.97 -35.59 -10.77
N SER A 116 -23.74 -35.11 -10.92
CA SER A 116 -22.64 -35.78 -11.63
C SER A 116 -21.29 -35.26 -11.11
N LEU A 117 -20.22 -36.05 -11.34
CA LEU A 117 -18.86 -35.59 -11.03
C LEU A 117 -18.39 -34.46 -11.94
N ASP A 118 -19.00 -34.28 -13.09
CA ASP A 118 -18.69 -33.22 -14.03
C ASP A 118 -19.07 -31.83 -13.45
N VAL A 119 -20.13 -31.76 -12.62
CA VAL A 119 -20.51 -30.53 -11.91
C VAL A 119 -19.39 -30.11 -10.96
N PHE A 120 -18.83 -31.06 -10.21
CA PHE A 120 -17.70 -30.80 -9.32
C PHE A 120 -16.45 -30.32 -10.12
N GLU A 121 -16.10 -31.05 -11.20
CA GLU A 121 -14.94 -30.64 -12.02
C GLU A 121 -15.12 -29.26 -12.62
N MET A 122 -16.30 -28.93 -13.09
CA MET A 122 -16.60 -27.64 -13.69
C MET A 122 -16.55 -26.52 -12.67
N SER A 123 -17.12 -26.71 -11.46
CA SER A 123 -17.06 -25.75 -10.38
C SER A 123 -15.61 -25.53 -9.93
N LEU A 124 -14.85 -26.60 -9.70
CA LEU A 124 -13.44 -26.51 -9.29
C LEU A 124 -12.56 -25.86 -10.35
N SER A 125 -12.75 -26.20 -11.64
CA SER A 125 -12.00 -25.58 -12.75
C SER A 125 -12.25 -24.08 -12.83
N ARG A 126 -13.50 -23.64 -12.74
CA ARG A 126 -13.86 -22.21 -12.75
C ARG A 126 -13.34 -21.47 -11.53
N ALA A 127 -13.39 -22.09 -10.35
CA ALA A 127 -12.85 -21.53 -9.12
C ALA A 127 -11.34 -21.27 -9.24
N LEU A 128 -10.58 -22.26 -9.75
CA LEU A 128 -9.13 -22.13 -9.98
C LEU A 128 -8.78 -21.09 -11.05
N GLU A 129 -9.59 -21.00 -12.11
CA GLU A 129 -9.40 -19.97 -13.13
C GLU A 129 -9.63 -18.57 -12.59
N LEU A 130 -10.71 -18.35 -11.81
CA LEU A 130 -10.97 -17.07 -11.16
C LEU A 130 -9.84 -16.70 -10.18
N GLN A 131 -9.39 -17.65 -9.37
CA GLN A 131 -8.28 -17.44 -8.45
C GLN A 131 -7.01 -17.01 -9.21
N ARG A 132 -6.66 -17.68 -10.31
CA ARG A 132 -5.52 -17.33 -11.16
C ARG A 132 -5.65 -15.92 -11.73
N LEU A 133 -6.83 -15.55 -12.24
CA LEU A 133 -7.09 -14.22 -12.78
C LEU A 133 -6.98 -13.12 -11.71
N LEU A 134 -7.50 -13.37 -10.50
CA LEU A 134 -7.40 -12.42 -9.39
C LEU A 134 -5.95 -12.20 -8.96
N ARG A 135 -5.15 -13.26 -8.83
CA ARG A 135 -3.71 -13.15 -8.51
C ARG A 135 -2.93 -12.44 -9.61
N GLU A 136 -3.19 -12.76 -10.88
CA GLU A 136 -2.51 -12.10 -12.00
C GLU A 136 -2.89 -10.61 -12.07
N ASN A 137 -4.16 -10.26 -11.86
CA ASN A 137 -4.59 -8.87 -11.80
C ASN A 137 -3.89 -8.10 -10.66
N ALA A 138 -3.84 -8.69 -9.46
CA ALA A 138 -3.13 -8.10 -8.33
C ALA A 138 -1.62 -7.93 -8.61
N ARG A 139 -0.99 -8.91 -9.28
CA ARG A 139 0.41 -8.85 -9.69
C ARG A 139 0.65 -7.73 -10.70
N LEU A 140 -0.17 -7.64 -11.75
CA LEU A 140 -0.07 -6.60 -12.78
C LEU A 140 -0.32 -5.21 -12.18
N PHE A 141 -1.30 -5.08 -11.29
CA PHE A 141 -1.56 -3.83 -10.59
C PHE A 141 -0.37 -3.38 -9.73
N ALA A 142 0.25 -4.31 -8.99
CA ALA A 142 1.46 -4.04 -8.22
C ALA A 142 2.65 -3.68 -9.12
N GLU A 143 2.77 -4.27 -10.31
CA GLU A 143 3.81 -3.95 -11.28
C GLU A 143 3.61 -2.55 -11.89
N VAL A 144 2.38 -2.19 -12.25
CA VAL A 144 2.03 -0.84 -12.71
C VAL A 144 2.31 0.20 -11.61
N GLN A 145 1.94 -0.09 -10.36
CA GLN A 145 2.27 0.78 -9.23
C GLN A 145 3.79 0.90 -9.02
N LYS A 146 4.54 -0.17 -9.29
CA LYS A 146 6.01 -0.13 -9.26
C LYS A 146 6.60 0.78 -10.34
N LEU A 147 5.98 0.91 -11.48
CA LEU A 147 6.41 1.80 -12.57
C LEU A 147 5.98 3.26 -12.35
N ALA A 148 4.96 3.50 -11.54
CA ALA A 148 4.52 4.85 -11.23
C ALA A 148 5.55 5.58 -10.35
N VAL A 149 6.12 6.66 -10.86
CA VAL A 149 7.10 7.52 -10.14
C VAL A 149 6.48 8.79 -9.58
N THR A 150 5.17 8.99 -9.80
CA THR A 150 4.44 10.19 -9.37
C THR A 150 3.30 9.85 -8.43
N ASP A 151 2.94 10.78 -7.58
CA ASP A 151 1.73 10.75 -6.75
C ASP A 151 0.50 11.09 -7.62
N PRO A 152 -0.55 10.26 -7.63
CA PRO A 152 -1.69 10.42 -8.54
C PRO A 152 -2.56 11.64 -8.21
N LEU A 153 -2.59 12.10 -6.96
CA LEU A 153 -3.38 13.26 -6.57
C LEU A 153 -2.71 14.57 -6.98
N THR A 154 -1.41 14.69 -6.70
CA THR A 154 -0.68 15.95 -6.85
C THR A 154 0.15 16.03 -8.13
N GLY A 155 0.45 14.88 -8.75
CA GLY A 155 1.34 14.77 -9.91
C GLY A 155 2.81 15.13 -9.60
N LEU A 156 3.20 15.32 -8.33
CA LEU A 156 4.59 15.40 -7.90
C LEU A 156 5.21 14.00 -7.90
N TYR A 157 6.52 13.91 -7.70
CA TYR A 157 7.14 12.62 -7.50
C TYR A 157 6.62 11.95 -6.22
N ASN A 158 6.65 10.62 -6.16
CA ASN A 158 6.30 9.86 -4.96
C ASN A 158 7.55 9.52 -4.14
N ARG A 159 7.33 9.05 -2.92
CA ARG A 159 8.39 8.67 -1.98
C ARG A 159 9.41 7.70 -2.60
N ARG A 160 8.95 6.73 -3.39
CA ARG A 160 9.84 5.77 -4.01
C ARG A 160 10.84 6.44 -4.95
N LYS A 161 10.38 7.39 -5.78
CA LYS A 161 11.27 8.14 -6.67
C LYS A 161 12.26 9.00 -5.89
N LEU A 162 11.84 9.55 -4.76
CA LEU A 162 12.73 10.26 -3.86
C LEU A 162 13.85 9.34 -3.35
N ASP A 163 13.49 8.17 -2.81
CA ASP A 163 14.47 7.24 -2.22
C ASP A 163 15.54 6.84 -3.25
N GLU A 164 15.13 6.54 -4.50
CA GLU A 164 16.05 6.22 -5.61
C GLU A 164 17.03 7.37 -5.93
N VAL A 165 16.54 8.61 -5.99
CA VAL A 165 17.35 9.78 -6.40
C VAL A 165 18.19 10.28 -5.23
N LEU A 166 17.66 10.24 -4.02
CA LEU A 166 18.36 10.72 -2.82
C LEU A 166 19.65 9.95 -2.57
N GLU A 167 19.65 8.62 -2.72
CA GLU A 167 20.85 7.81 -2.59
C GLU A 167 21.96 8.26 -3.58
N VAL A 168 21.56 8.47 -4.83
CA VAL A 168 22.50 8.91 -5.89
C VAL A 168 23.05 10.31 -5.61
N GLU A 169 22.20 11.25 -5.23
CA GLU A 169 22.61 12.63 -4.96
C GLU A 169 23.43 12.74 -3.65
N ALA A 170 23.11 11.97 -2.61
CA ALA A 170 23.92 11.88 -1.40
C ALA A 170 25.34 11.34 -1.70
N GLU A 171 25.45 10.31 -2.53
CA GLU A 171 26.75 9.79 -2.95
C GLU A 171 27.54 10.80 -3.79
N ARG A 172 26.86 11.53 -4.69
CA ARG A 172 27.46 12.63 -5.46
C ARG A 172 27.97 13.77 -4.56
N SER A 173 27.14 14.17 -3.59
CA SER A 173 27.51 15.19 -2.61
C SER A 173 28.74 14.76 -1.81
N ARG A 174 28.76 13.51 -1.31
CA ARG A 174 29.90 12.95 -0.57
C ARG A 174 31.17 12.90 -1.41
N ARG A 175 31.07 12.46 -2.67
CA ARG A 175 32.23 12.24 -3.56
C ARG A 175 32.82 13.52 -4.11
N TYR A 176 31.97 14.49 -4.46
CA TYR A 176 32.39 15.70 -5.18
C TYR A 176 32.30 16.98 -4.34
N GLY A 177 31.88 16.89 -3.07
CA GLY A 177 31.73 18.05 -2.19
C GLY A 177 30.64 19.04 -2.65
N ARG A 178 29.65 18.58 -3.45
CA ARG A 178 28.56 19.44 -3.92
C ARG A 178 27.51 19.57 -2.84
N SER A 179 26.96 20.77 -2.70
CA SER A 179 25.85 21.01 -1.77
C SER A 179 24.63 20.19 -2.17
N LEU A 180 23.93 19.67 -1.19
CA LEU A 180 22.66 18.99 -1.34
C LEU A 180 21.78 19.38 -0.17
N SER A 181 20.56 19.85 -0.43
CA SER A 181 19.63 20.24 0.63
C SER A 181 18.25 19.61 0.43
N ILE A 182 17.52 19.49 1.51
CA ILE A 182 16.12 19.12 1.51
C ILE A 182 15.28 20.12 2.26
N VAL A 183 14.03 20.26 1.81
CA VAL A 183 12.97 20.97 2.54
C VAL A 183 11.87 19.96 2.82
N MET A 184 11.62 19.67 4.07
CA MET A 184 10.47 18.89 4.52
C MET A 184 9.34 19.85 4.82
N LEU A 185 8.16 19.62 4.25
CA LEU A 185 6.97 20.46 4.46
C LEU A 185 5.81 19.59 4.93
N ASP A 186 4.97 20.16 5.77
CA ASP A 186 3.72 19.54 6.20
C ASP A 186 2.61 20.61 6.25
N MET A 187 1.44 20.23 5.73
CA MET A 187 0.30 21.16 5.61
C MET A 187 -0.41 21.33 6.94
N ASP A 188 -0.32 22.51 7.52
CA ASP A 188 -0.92 22.82 8.81
C ASP A 188 -2.45 22.81 8.74
N GLY A 189 -3.09 22.06 9.64
CA GLY A 189 -4.53 22.04 9.80
C GLY A 189 -5.31 21.29 8.70
N LEU A 190 -4.67 20.50 7.85
CA LEU A 190 -5.37 19.72 6.80
C LEU A 190 -6.44 18.80 7.38
N LYS A 191 -6.18 18.20 8.55
CA LYS A 191 -7.16 17.35 9.23
C LYS A 191 -8.43 18.15 9.58
N ARG A 192 -8.28 19.37 10.12
CA ARG A 192 -9.43 20.27 10.42
C ARG A 192 -10.23 20.60 9.15
N ILE A 193 -9.55 20.87 8.03
CA ILE A 193 -10.19 21.14 6.74
C ILE A 193 -10.98 19.90 6.30
N ASN A 194 -10.39 18.70 6.35
CA ASN A 194 -11.07 17.46 6.02
C ASN A 194 -12.30 17.21 6.90
N ASP A 195 -12.17 17.42 8.21
CA ASP A 195 -13.25 17.22 9.17
C ASP A 195 -14.40 18.22 8.97
N THR A 196 -14.10 19.44 8.48
CA THR A 196 -15.08 20.53 8.31
C THR A 196 -15.74 20.50 6.92
N HIS A 197 -14.95 20.28 5.86
CA HIS A 197 -15.38 20.46 4.47
C HIS A 197 -15.35 19.15 3.65
N GLY A 198 -14.87 18.05 4.25
CA GLY A 198 -14.72 16.76 3.60
C GLY A 198 -13.39 16.59 2.85
N HIS A 199 -13.04 15.34 2.55
CA HIS A 199 -11.75 14.98 1.94
C HIS A 199 -11.52 15.61 0.55
N ASN A 200 -12.57 15.88 -0.21
CA ASN A 200 -12.43 16.51 -1.53
C ASN A 200 -11.80 17.91 -1.43
N VAL A 201 -12.15 18.69 -0.41
CA VAL A 201 -11.58 20.03 -0.19
C VAL A 201 -10.12 19.92 0.28
N GLY A 202 -9.81 18.94 1.12
CA GLY A 202 -8.42 18.62 1.49
C GLY A 202 -7.56 18.23 0.29
N ASP A 203 -8.11 17.45 -0.63
CA ASP A 203 -7.45 17.09 -1.88
C ASP A 203 -7.17 18.31 -2.77
N GLU A 204 -8.13 19.25 -2.87
CA GLU A 204 -7.94 20.53 -3.57
C GLU A 204 -6.82 21.37 -2.92
N VAL A 205 -6.73 21.41 -1.58
CA VAL A 205 -5.64 22.07 -0.85
C VAL A 205 -4.28 21.45 -1.18
N LEU A 206 -4.19 20.12 -1.17
CA LEU A 206 -2.96 19.40 -1.52
C LEU A 206 -2.55 19.63 -2.98
N GLN A 207 -3.50 19.69 -3.91
CA GLN A 207 -3.23 20.01 -5.31
C GLN A 207 -2.78 21.45 -5.50
N ALA A 208 -3.37 22.40 -4.79
CA ALA A 208 -2.98 23.80 -4.80
C ALA A 208 -1.56 23.99 -4.25
N ALA A 209 -1.24 23.33 -3.13
CA ALA A 209 0.11 23.32 -2.55
C ALA A 209 1.15 22.72 -3.53
N ALA A 210 0.86 21.57 -4.13
CA ALA A 210 1.73 20.94 -5.11
C ALA A 210 2.00 21.83 -6.33
N ASN A 211 0.98 22.55 -6.81
CA ASN A 211 1.13 23.48 -7.92
C ASN A 211 1.99 24.69 -7.55
N ALA A 212 1.89 25.21 -6.32
CA ALA A 212 2.75 26.28 -5.83
C ALA A 212 4.22 25.80 -5.71
N ILE A 213 4.43 24.64 -5.12
CA ILE A 213 5.76 24.01 -5.02
C ILE A 213 6.39 23.87 -6.42
N ARG A 214 5.66 23.30 -7.37
CA ARG A 214 6.16 23.07 -8.75
C ARG A 214 6.63 24.35 -9.45
N ARG A 215 6.06 25.50 -9.13
CA ARG A 215 6.44 26.80 -9.71
C ARG A 215 7.75 27.33 -9.18
N GLU A 216 8.14 26.95 -7.97
CA GLU A 216 9.31 27.51 -7.27
C GLU A 216 10.56 26.62 -7.37
N VAL A 217 10.41 25.37 -7.84
CA VAL A 217 11.52 24.43 -7.99
C VAL A 217 12.07 24.45 -9.42
N ARG A 218 13.36 24.16 -9.55
CA ARG A 218 14.06 24.04 -10.84
C ARG A 218 13.76 22.66 -11.46
N LYS A 219 14.08 22.51 -12.74
CA LYS A 219 13.92 21.22 -13.45
C LYS A 219 14.74 20.07 -12.84
N VAL A 220 15.85 20.40 -12.19
CA VAL A 220 16.75 19.41 -11.56
C VAL A 220 16.33 19.06 -10.14
N ASP A 221 15.46 19.87 -9.53
CA ASP A 221 14.93 19.63 -8.21
C ASP A 221 13.85 18.54 -8.25
N LEU A 222 13.69 17.83 -7.14
CA LEU A 222 12.74 16.73 -7.05
C LEU A 222 11.66 17.03 -5.99
N PRO A 223 10.57 17.71 -6.38
CA PRO A 223 9.44 17.91 -5.49
C PRO A 223 8.65 16.61 -5.35
N THR A 224 8.48 16.15 -4.12
CA THR A 224 7.92 14.84 -3.79
C THR A 224 6.78 15.00 -2.78
N ARG A 225 5.71 14.22 -2.93
CA ARG A 225 4.74 13.97 -1.87
C ARG A 225 5.12 12.68 -1.16
N MET A 226 5.35 12.78 0.16
CA MET A 226 5.74 11.63 0.99
C MET A 226 4.56 10.75 1.36
N GLY A 227 3.39 11.35 1.51
CA GLY A 227 2.12 10.73 1.88
C GLY A 227 1.29 11.69 2.75
N GLY A 228 -0.02 11.49 2.82
CA GLY A 228 -0.87 12.39 3.62
C GLY A 228 -0.72 13.86 3.22
N ASP A 229 -0.27 14.66 4.17
CA ASP A 229 -0.04 16.10 4.11
C ASP A 229 1.45 16.49 3.98
N GLU A 230 2.35 15.51 3.86
CA GLU A 230 3.80 15.70 3.85
C GLU A 230 4.37 15.81 2.43
N PHE A 231 5.23 16.80 2.22
CA PHE A 231 6.01 17.00 1.00
C PHE A 231 7.50 17.08 1.33
N LEU A 232 8.35 16.66 0.40
CA LEU A 232 9.79 16.83 0.48
C LEU A 232 10.34 17.37 -0.84
N LEU A 233 11.14 18.40 -0.77
CA LEU A 233 11.86 18.94 -1.93
C LEU A 233 13.33 18.54 -1.79
N LEU A 234 13.83 17.71 -2.71
CA LEU A 234 15.25 17.43 -2.82
C LEU A 234 15.87 18.44 -3.79
N LEU A 235 16.87 19.16 -3.32
CA LEU A 235 17.49 20.29 -4.02
C LEU A 235 18.99 20.04 -4.24
N PRO A 236 19.36 19.39 -5.36
CA PRO A 236 20.75 19.20 -5.72
C PRO A 236 21.47 20.55 -5.96
N GLU A 237 22.74 20.61 -5.59
CA GLU A 237 23.59 21.80 -5.76
C GLU A 237 22.99 23.08 -5.11
N ALA A 238 22.24 22.92 -4.03
CA ALA A 238 21.70 24.01 -3.22
C ALA A 238 22.33 23.97 -1.81
N ALA A 239 22.87 25.10 -1.36
CA ALA A 239 23.28 25.27 0.01
C ALA A 239 22.06 25.51 0.92
N LEU A 240 22.25 25.45 2.26
CA LEU A 240 21.16 25.60 3.23
C LEU A 240 20.33 26.86 2.99
N MET A 241 20.99 28.01 2.75
CA MET A 241 20.29 29.29 2.55
C MET A 241 19.58 29.36 1.21
N ASP A 242 20.09 28.70 0.17
CA ASP A 242 19.39 28.58 -1.12
C ASP A 242 18.10 27.78 -0.96
N ALA A 243 18.17 26.68 -0.22
CA ALA A 243 17.02 25.85 0.10
C ALA A 243 15.98 26.59 0.97
N ALA A 244 16.45 27.35 1.97
CA ALA A 244 15.59 28.23 2.77
C ALA A 244 14.90 29.28 1.88
N GLY A 245 15.60 29.84 0.92
CA GLY A 245 15.05 30.77 -0.08
C GLY A 245 13.95 30.12 -0.95
N VAL A 246 14.12 28.86 -1.35
CA VAL A 246 13.07 28.09 -2.05
C VAL A 246 11.85 27.90 -1.15
N ALA A 247 12.03 27.46 0.10
CA ALA A 247 10.95 27.31 1.08
C ALA A 247 10.21 28.63 1.29
N GLY A 248 10.95 29.74 1.45
CA GLY A 248 10.35 31.07 1.62
C GLY A 248 9.47 31.49 0.42
N ARG A 249 9.89 31.27 -0.81
CA ARG A 249 9.08 31.56 -2.00
C ARG A 249 7.83 30.69 -2.07
N VAL A 250 7.95 29.41 -1.75
CA VAL A 250 6.77 28.50 -1.64
C VAL A 250 5.78 29.03 -0.60
N PHE A 251 6.24 29.46 0.56
CA PHE A 251 5.41 30.03 1.62
C PHE A 251 4.74 31.34 1.18
N GLN A 252 5.46 32.22 0.46
CA GLN A 252 4.85 33.42 -0.12
C GLN A 252 3.70 33.10 -1.09
N HIS A 253 3.84 32.03 -1.88
CA HIS A 253 2.75 31.54 -2.71
C HIS A 253 1.57 31.03 -1.86
N PHE A 254 1.83 30.26 -0.80
CA PHE A 254 0.76 29.74 0.07
C PHE A 254 -0.05 30.85 0.70
N LEU A 255 0.58 31.98 1.09
CA LEU A 255 -0.14 33.14 1.62
C LEU A 255 -1.18 33.74 0.65
N THR A 256 -0.99 33.54 -0.65
CA THR A 256 -1.91 34.02 -1.70
C THR A 256 -2.98 33.00 -2.06
N LEU A 257 -2.85 31.75 -1.58
CA LEU A 257 -3.77 30.67 -1.91
C LEU A 257 -4.92 30.58 -0.88
N SER A 258 -6.11 30.43 -1.42
CA SER A 258 -7.30 30.07 -0.64
C SER A 258 -8.12 29.06 -1.41
N VAL A 259 -8.52 28.00 -0.75
CA VAL A 259 -9.37 26.95 -1.31
C VAL A 259 -10.66 26.93 -0.50
N GLN A 260 -11.77 27.26 -1.14
CA GLN A 260 -13.09 27.35 -0.51
C GLN A 260 -13.14 28.21 0.78
N GLY A 261 -12.33 29.29 0.82
CA GLY A 261 -12.22 30.19 1.98
C GLY A 261 -11.18 29.77 3.03
N GLU A 262 -10.64 28.55 2.96
CA GLU A 262 -9.56 28.07 3.81
C GLU A 262 -8.19 28.52 3.28
N ARG A 263 -7.33 29.02 4.16
CA ARG A 263 -5.95 29.40 3.81
C ARG A 263 -5.06 28.18 3.71
N VAL A 264 -4.17 28.18 2.74
CA VAL A 264 -3.11 27.16 2.62
C VAL A 264 -1.94 27.58 3.50
N VAL A 265 -1.68 26.81 4.54
CA VAL A 265 -0.59 27.05 5.51
C VAL A 265 0.24 25.77 5.63
N ALA A 266 1.53 25.92 5.78
CA ALA A 266 2.44 24.80 6.01
C ALA A 266 3.56 25.19 6.95
N SER A 267 4.15 24.21 7.63
CA SER A 267 5.41 24.34 8.34
C SER A 267 6.52 23.66 7.55
N ALA A 268 7.76 24.12 7.70
CA ALA A 268 8.90 23.51 6.99
C ALA A 268 10.13 23.34 7.87
N GLY A 269 10.84 22.23 7.66
CA GLY A 269 12.18 21.98 8.15
C GLY A 269 13.17 21.90 6.98
N VAL A 270 14.29 22.60 7.06
CA VAL A 270 15.31 22.65 6.02
C VAL A 270 16.63 22.12 6.57
N ALA A 271 17.22 21.17 5.86
CA ALA A 271 18.53 20.64 6.19
C ALA A 271 19.43 20.63 4.94
N GLN A 272 20.72 20.76 5.18
CA GLN A 272 21.76 20.52 4.16
C GLN A 272 22.49 19.24 4.49
N TRP A 273 22.90 18.50 3.45
CA TRP A 273 23.74 17.32 3.61
C TRP A 273 25.11 17.70 4.18
N TRP A 274 25.44 17.12 5.32
CA TRP A 274 26.75 17.28 5.96
C TRP A 274 27.52 15.95 5.93
N PRO A 275 28.88 16.00 5.93
CA PRO A 275 29.69 14.78 5.93
C PRO A 275 29.42 13.82 7.10
N LYS A 276 28.80 14.31 8.17
CA LYS A 276 28.45 13.50 9.35
C LYS A 276 27.31 12.50 9.09
N TYR A 277 26.44 12.77 8.12
CA TYR A 277 25.36 11.85 7.79
C TYR A 277 25.92 10.62 7.10
N ALA A 278 25.83 9.46 7.77
CA ALA A 278 26.30 8.19 7.21
C ALA A 278 25.34 7.67 6.14
N VAL A 279 24.05 7.91 6.33
CA VAL A 279 22.96 7.41 5.47
C VAL A 279 21.92 8.50 5.20
N PRO A 280 21.22 8.44 4.06
CA PRO A 280 20.18 9.42 3.71
C PRO A 280 19.06 9.57 4.73
N THR A 281 18.76 8.52 5.50
CA THR A 281 17.71 8.55 6.54
C THR A 281 18.04 9.51 7.69
N GLU A 282 19.32 9.67 8.06
CA GLU A 282 19.75 10.64 9.08
C GLU A 282 19.54 12.08 8.59
N PHE A 283 19.77 12.32 7.31
CA PHE A 283 19.55 13.61 6.68
C PHE A 283 18.06 13.99 6.63
N ILE A 284 17.19 13.04 6.26
CA ILE A 284 15.74 13.24 6.31
C ILE A 284 15.30 13.51 7.75
N HIS A 285 15.82 12.75 8.71
CA HIS A 285 15.47 12.91 10.12
C HIS A 285 15.85 14.30 10.66
N ALA A 286 16.99 14.85 10.24
CA ALA A 286 17.37 16.20 10.63
C ALA A 286 16.37 17.26 10.16
N ALA A 287 15.91 17.17 8.92
CA ALA A 287 14.86 18.06 8.38
C ALA A 287 13.52 17.85 9.10
N ASP A 288 13.17 16.61 9.44
CA ASP A 288 11.94 16.29 10.18
C ASP A 288 11.96 16.89 11.60
N GLN A 289 13.11 16.83 12.30
CA GLN A 289 13.28 17.49 13.59
C GLN A 289 13.09 19.01 13.48
N ALA A 290 13.64 19.64 12.44
CA ALA A 290 13.42 21.06 12.20
C ALA A 290 11.95 21.38 11.93
N LEU A 291 11.28 20.58 11.12
CA LEU A 291 9.83 20.70 10.87
C LEU A 291 9.03 20.58 12.18
N TYR A 292 9.38 19.65 13.03
CA TYR A 292 8.74 19.50 14.33
C TYR A 292 8.88 20.77 15.20
N GLU A 293 10.08 21.39 15.25
CA GLU A 293 10.29 22.65 15.98
C GLU A 293 9.50 23.82 15.34
N ALA A 294 9.42 23.88 14.00
CA ALA A 294 8.60 24.87 13.31
C ALA A 294 7.11 24.74 13.69
N LYS A 295 6.59 23.52 13.80
CA LYS A 295 5.21 23.27 14.25
C LYS A 295 4.99 23.64 15.73
N ARG A 296 5.97 23.39 16.59
CA ARG A 296 5.90 23.78 18.01
C ARG A 296 5.84 25.29 18.21
N GLY A 297 6.44 26.06 17.31
CA GLY A 297 6.35 27.53 17.27
C GLY A 297 4.97 28.09 16.94
N GLY A 298 3.98 27.24 16.65
CA GLY A 298 2.61 27.67 16.32
C GLY A 298 2.19 27.38 14.86
N GLY A 299 3.06 26.76 14.09
CA GLY A 299 2.85 26.47 12.67
C GLY A 299 3.08 27.68 11.75
N GLY A 300 3.14 27.45 10.45
CA GLY A 300 3.38 28.49 9.46
C GLY A 300 4.83 29.02 9.44
N HIS A 301 5.77 28.28 10.01
CA HIS A 301 7.15 28.68 10.18
C HIS A 301 8.12 27.79 9.39
N ILE A 302 9.34 28.31 9.17
CA ILE A 302 10.45 27.58 8.56
C ILE A 302 11.56 27.49 9.62
N ALA A 303 12.08 26.29 9.86
CA ALA A 303 13.23 26.07 10.73
C ALA A 303 14.40 25.44 9.95
N LEU A 304 15.62 25.88 10.24
CA LEU A 304 16.84 25.43 9.57
C LEU A 304 17.71 24.63 10.53
N VAL A 305 18.34 23.59 10.00
CA VAL A 305 19.36 22.81 10.73
C VAL A 305 20.74 23.34 10.39
N TYR A 306 21.48 23.73 11.40
CA TYR A 306 22.89 24.12 11.31
C TYR A 306 23.78 23.12 12.04
N PRO A 307 25.02 22.89 11.58
CA PRO A 307 26.00 22.16 12.36
C PRO A 307 26.36 22.96 13.61
N ALA A 308 26.48 22.29 14.76
CA ALA A 308 26.93 22.93 15.96
C ALA A 308 28.42 23.41 15.83
N PRO A 309 28.80 24.55 16.42
CA PRO A 309 30.14 25.13 16.28
C PRO A 309 31.29 24.20 16.73
N GLU A 310 31.05 23.30 17.68
CA GLU A 310 32.03 22.36 18.22
C GLU A 310 32.04 21.00 17.46
N GLY A 311 31.26 20.86 16.40
CA GLY A 311 31.22 19.64 15.57
C GLY A 311 30.38 18.49 16.15
N GLU A 312 29.88 18.62 17.37
CA GLU A 312 28.97 17.66 17.98
C GLU A 312 27.53 18.20 18.03
N GLY A 313 26.65 17.61 17.21
CA GLY A 313 25.21 17.91 17.20
C GLY A 313 24.76 18.89 16.13
N GLU A 314 23.51 19.32 16.28
CA GLU A 314 22.78 20.21 15.39
C GLU A 314 22.12 21.33 16.20
N ILE A 315 22.01 22.50 15.57
CA ILE A 315 21.25 23.64 16.10
C ILE A 315 20.10 23.89 15.16
N ILE A 316 18.87 23.93 15.69
CA ILE A 316 17.68 24.26 14.91
C ILE A 316 17.31 25.71 15.24
N GLN A 317 17.14 26.52 14.19
CA GLN A 317 16.77 27.93 14.32
C GLN A 317 15.60 28.26 13.40
N GLU A 318 14.65 29.02 13.93
CA GLU A 318 13.59 29.58 13.11
C GLU A 318 14.15 30.58 12.11
N TRP A 319 13.65 30.52 10.87
CA TRP A 319 14.06 31.41 9.79
C TRP A 319 12.87 32.19 9.23
N GLN A 320 13.09 33.49 8.99
CA GLN A 320 12.09 34.37 8.40
C GLN A 320 12.59 34.92 7.06
N PRO A 321 11.76 34.95 5.99
CA PRO A 321 12.15 35.33 4.63
C PRO A 321 12.71 36.76 4.47
N HIS A 322 12.58 37.60 5.49
CA HIS A 322 13.00 39.02 5.46
C HIS A 322 14.02 39.41 6.52
N ALA A 323 14.47 38.49 7.36
CA ALA A 323 15.60 38.73 8.23
C ALA A 323 16.86 38.76 7.41
N ALA A 324 17.47 39.94 7.22
CA ALA A 324 18.80 40.05 6.66
C ALA A 324 19.74 39.15 7.52
N VAL A 325 20.47 38.27 6.83
CA VAL A 325 21.49 37.43 7.48
C VAL A 325 22.46 38.34 8.22
N PRO A 326 22.75 38.13 9.50
CA PRO A 326 23.76 38.90 10.23
C PRO A 326 25.16 38.69 9.68
#